data_0195652747f0bcc9ffe912e77208f3a7
#
_entry.id   0195652747f0bcc9ffe912e77208f3a7
#
_cell.length_a   1.000
_cell.length_b   1.000
_cell.length_c   1.000
_cell.angle_alpha   90.00
_cell.angle_beta   90.00
_cell.angle_gamma   90.00
#
_symmetry.space_group_name_H-M   'P 1'
#
loop_
_entity.id
_entity.type
_entity.pdbx_description
1 polymer ?
#
loop_
_entity_poly.entity_id
_entity_poly.type
_entity_poly.pdbx_seq_one_letter_code
_entity_poly.pdbx_strand_id
1 'polypeptide(L)'
;MTTHRAFRWPSLLTESGRGIAFGGDYNPDQWPEETLDEDIRLMGEAGVNVVSLAIFSWDKIEPVEGAFTFEWLDHVIDRLGRAGIAVDLASATAAAPLWLYESHPEVLPVDRYGHTVNAGSRQSWQPTSPVFKEYALRLCRKLAEHYKDNPYVTAWHMGNEYGWNNRYDYSDNALAAFRTWCEAKYGTIDALNEAWGTAFWSQHVNSFDEVLLPRHMGGDAMVNPSQQLDYERFGNDMLLDFYKAERDAIEQICPDKPFTTNFMVSTDQCVMNYAKWADEVDFVSNDHYFHEGESHLDELACSDALMDSLALGKPWYVMEHSTSAVQWKPLNTRKRAGELMRDSLAHVAMGADAICFFQWRQSKSGAEAFHSAMLPHAGADSKVFRGVCELGKALKTLSDAGLQGTELERAGTAILFSAESEWATRSETLPSMKLNHWHDVRDWYRGFLDAGLRADVVPLAYDWTGYKTIVLPTVLSLSDEDVLRIADFAKAGGTVDR
;
A
#
# COMPACT_ATOMS: atom_id res chain seq x y z
N MET A 1 13.22 16.25 -12.02
CA MET A 1 11.80 16.52 -11.66
C MET A 1 11.03 15.26 -11.93
N THR A 2 10.61 14.57 -10.89
CA THR A 2 9.68 13.45 -10.97
C THR A 2 8.37 13.94 -11.59
N THR A 3 7.88 13.28 -12.61
CA THR A 3 6.61 13.61 -13.26
C THR A 3 5.52 12.74 -12.62
N HIS A 4 4.84 13.28 -11.62
CA HIS A 4 3.64 12.63 -11.08
C HIS A 4 2.58 12.46 -12.18
N ARG A 5 1.82 11.37 -12.13
CA ARG A 5 0.61 11.23 -12.92
C ARG A 5 -0.38 12.35 -12.58
N ALA A 6 -1.23 12.70 -13.52
CA ALA A 6 -2.28 13.69 -13.28
C ALA A 6 -3.26 13.14 -12.23
N PHE A 7 -3.50 13.91 -11.18
CA PHE A 7 -4.47 13.54 -10.15
C PHE A 7 -5.86 13.33 -10.76
N ARG A 8 -6.45 12.18 -10.50
CA ARG A 8 -7.84 11.83 -10.83
C ARG A 8 -8.48 11.17 -9.64
N TRP A 9 -9.63 11.68 -9.20
CA TRP A 9 -10.37 11.16 -8.06
C TRP A 9 -11.57 10.32 -8.52
N PRO A 10 -11.85 9.16 -7.90
CA PRO A 10 -13.01 8.35 -8.26
C PRO A 10 -14.31 9.09 -7.94
N SER A 11 -15.28 9.03 -8.84
CA SER A 11 -16.59 9.62 -8.64
C SER A 11 -17.49 8.69 -7.82
N LEU A 12 -18.21 9.26 -6.85
CA LEU A 12 -19.33 8.56 -6.21
C LEU A 12 -20.58 8.61 -7.08
N LEU A 13 -21.53 7.68 -6.90
CA LEU A 13 -22.79 7.60 -7.64
C LEU A 13 -23.85 8.58 -7.08
N THR A 14 -23.44 9.77 -6.67
CA THR A 14 -24.29 10.88 -6.26
C THR A 14 -24.51 11.83 -7.45
N GLU A 15 -25.57 12.66 -7.40
CA GLU A 15 -25.80 13.65 -8.46
C GLU A 15 -24.61 14.59 -8.70
N SER A 16 -23.89 14.92 -7.62
CA SER A 16 -22.68 15.75 -7.71
C SER A 16 -21.41 14.94 -8.03
N GLY A 17 -21.44 13.62 -7.93
CA GLY A 17 -20.27 12.74 -8.01
C GLY A 17 -19.23 12.96 -6.91
N ARG A 18 -19.58 13.68 -5.83
CA ARG A 18 -18.68 14.14 -4.78
C ARG A 18 -19.20 13.74 -3.40
N GLY A 19 -18.32 13.80 -2.43
CA GLY A 19 -18.55 13.49 -1.02
C GLY A 19 -17.35 12.73 -0.45
N ILE A 20 -17.31 12.58 0.88
CA ILE A 20 -16.33 11.69 1.52
C ILE A 20 -16.76 10.27 1.19
N ALA A 21 -15.86 9.47 0.64
CA ALA A 21 -16.11 8.08 0.36
C ALA A 21 -16.14 7.26 1.66
N PHE A 22 -17.09 6.33 1.77
CA PHE A 22 -17.28 5.52 2.97
C PHE A 22 -17.71 4.11 2.61
N GLY A 23 -16.94 3.12 3.07
CA GLY A 23 -17.24 1.72 2.82
C GLY A 23 -16.10 0.79 3.21
N GLY A 24 -15.71 -0.11 2.34
CA GLY A 24 -14.63 -1.06 2.59
C GLY A 24 -14.59 -2.20 1.61
N ASP A 25 -13.71 -3.15 1.86
CA ASP A 25 -13.58 -4.35 1.08
C ASP A 25 -14.83 -5.20 1.18
N TYR A 26 -15.33 -5.61 0.05
CA TYR A 26 -16.51 -6.45 -0.03
C TYR A 26 -16.19 -7.77 -0.72
N ASN A 27 -16.36 -8.86 0.02
CA ASN A 27 -16.06 -10.23 -0.39
C ASN A 27 -17.35 -11.07 -0.44
N PRO A 28 -18.29 -10.78 -1.37
CA PRO A 28 -19.57 -11.51 -1.49
C PRO A 28 -19.39 -12.96 -1.91
N ASP A 29 -18.25 -13.30 -2.52
CA ASP A 29 -17.87 -14.66 -2.92
C ASP A 29 -17.67 -15.61 -1.72
N GLN A 30 -17.47 -15.09 -0.51
CA GLN A 30 -17.38 -15.86 0.73
C GLN A 30 -18.77 -16.26 1.29
N TRP A 31 -19.87 -15.74 0.74
CA TRP A 31 -21.20 -15.86 1.28
C TRP A 31 -22.19 -16.39 0.23
N PRO A 32 -23.30 -17.03 0.65
CA PRO A 32 -24.40 -17.36 -0.27
C PRO A 32 -24.99 -16.10 -0.94
N GLU A 33 -25.45 -16.28 -2.17
CA GLU A 33 -25.99 -15.16 -2.97
C GLU A 33 -27.13 -14.42 -2.28
N GLU A 34 -27.97 -15.11 -1.50
CA GLU A 34 -29.08 -14.53 -0.75
C GLU A 34 -28.63 -13.50 0.29
N THR A 35 -27.34 -13.52 0.69
CA THR A 35 -26.76 -12.56 1.63
C THR A 35 -26.63 -11.17 1.01
N LEU A 36 -26.53 -11.06 -0.32
CA LEU A 36 -26.33 -9.80 -1.04
C LEU A 36 -27.44 -8.79 -0.78
N ASP A 37 -28.72 -9.22 -0.72
CA ASP A 37 -29.84 -8.32 -0.47
C ASP A 37 -29.79 -7.72 0.94
N GLU A 38 -29.43 -8.53 1.92
CA GLU A 38 -29.23 -8.04 3.29
C GLU A 38 -28.05 -7.08 3.36
N ASP A 39 -26.93 -7.41 2.71
CA ASP A 39 -25.74 -6.57 2.71
C ASP A 39 -26.03 -5.20 2.11
N ILE A 40 -26.66 -5.12 0.95
CA ILE A 40 -26.99 -3.85 0.29
C ILE A 40 -27.95 -3.01 1.17
N ARG A 41 -28.94 -3.65 1.78
CA ARG A 41 -29.85 -2.96 2.70
C ARG A 41 -29.10 -2.36 3.90
N LEU A 42 -28.20 -3.14 4.51
CA LEU A 42 -27.41 -2.69 5.67
C LEU A 42 -26.32 -1.68 5.27
N MET A 43 -25.73 -1.79 4.08
CA MET A 43 -24.85 -0.78 3.50
C MET A 43 -25.57 0.58 3.39
N GLY A 44 -26.81 0.57 2.87
CA GLY A 44 -27.63 1.77 2.81
C GLY A 44 -27.97 2.36 4.20
N GLU A 45 -28.23 1.50 5.20
CA GLU A 45 -28.45 1.94 6.59
C GLU A 45 -27.19 2.57 7.20
N ALA A 46 -26.04 2.01 6.91
CA ALA A 46 -24.74 2.52 7.36
C ALA A 46 -24.29 3.79 6.61
N GLY A 47 -24.84 4.05 5.43
CA GLY A 47 -24.45 5.18 4.58
C GLY A 47 -23.22 4.88 3.70
N VAL A 48 -22.95 3.60 3.43
CA VAL A 48 -21.90 3.16 2.51
C VAL A 48 -22.18 3.65 1.10
N ASN A 49 -21.17 4.21 0.43
CA ASN A 49 -21.29 4.79 -0.91
C ASN A 49 -20.22 4.27 -1.88
N VAL A 50 -19.27 3.47 -1.40
CA VAL A 50 -18.22 2.82 -2.20
C VAL A 50 -17.84 1.48 -1.58
N VAL A 51 -17.42 0.52 -2.41
CA VAL A 51 -16.77 -0.73 -1.99
C VAL A 51 -15.61 -1.07 -2.91
N SER A 52 -14.53 -1.66 -2.35
CA SER A 52 -13.50 -2.35 -3.11
C SER A 52 -13.97 -3.79 -3.33
N LEU A 53 -13.95 -4.27 -4.57
CA LEU A 53 -14.58 -5.52 -4.96
C LEU A 53 -13.64 -6.43 -5.75
N ALA A 54 -13.75 -7.73 -5.52
CA ALA A 54 -13.05 -8.80 -6.23
C ALA A 54 -11.53 -8.87 -6.00
N ILE A 55 -11.00 -8.32 -4.90
CA ILE A 55 -9.55 -8.27 -4.62
C ILE A 55 -8.89 -9.65 -4.69
N PHE A 56 -9.57 -10.69 -4.19
CA PHE A 56 -9.05 -12.07 -4.10
C PHE A 56 -9.84 -13.07 -4.96
N SER A 57 -10.64 -12.62 -5.91
CA SER A 57 -11.64 -13.45 -6.60
C SER A 57 -11.18 -14.00 -7.95
N TRP A 58 -9.87 -14.12 -8.21
CA TRP A 58 -9.37 -14.66 -9.49
C TRP A 58 -9.91 -16.05 -9.80
N ASP A 59 -9.92 -16.95 -8.83
CA ASP A 59 -10.43 -18.32 -8.99
C ASP A 59 -11.92 -18.37 -9.37
N LYS A 60 -12.71 -17.40 -8.94
CA LYS A 60 -14.12 -17.26 -9.29
C LYS A 60 -14.33 -16.60 -10.66
N ILE A 61 -13.44 -15.70 -11.05
CA ILE A 61 -13.45 -15.07 -12.38
C ILE A 61 -12.92 -16.04 -13.45
N GLU A 62 -11.90 -16.82 -13.13
CA GLU A 62 -11.29 -17.80 -14.00
C GLU A 62 -11.12 -19.14 -13.26
N PRO A 63 -12.22 -19.91 -13.05
CA PRO A 63 -12.19 -21.16 -12.28
C PRO A 63 -11.39 -22.28 -12.94
N VAL A 64 -11.21 -22.21 -14.23
CA VAL A 64 -10.37 -23.10 -15.03
C VAL A 64 -9.62 -22.22 -16.04
N GLU A 65 -8.39 -22.58 -16.34
CA GLU A 65 -7.55 -21.83 -17.28
C GLU A 65 -8.27 -21.48 -18.57
N GLY A 66 -8.34 -20.20 -18.88
CA GLY A 66 -8.97 -19.64 -20.08
C GLY A 66 -10.51 -19.59 -20.06
N ALA A 67 -11.17 -20.12 -19.02
CA ALA A 67 -12.62 -20.10 -18.88
C ALA A 67 -13.05 -18.96 -17.94
N PHE A 68 -13.31 -17.78 -18.49
CA PHE A 68 -13.73 -16.59 -17.72
C PHE A 68 -15.24 -16.59 -17.49
N THR A 69 -15.67 -16.29 -16.26
CA THR A 69 -17.07 -16.20 -15.82
C THR A 69 -17.30 -14.89 -15.07
N PHE A 70 -18.11 -14.00 -15.63
CA PHE A 70 -18.36 -12.67 -15.06
C PHE A 70 -19.78 -12.52 -14.49
N GLU A 71 -20.69 -13.45 -14.73
CA GLU A 71 -22.11 -13.33 -14.42
C GLU A 71 -22.40 -13.00 -12.94
N TRP A 72 -21.65 -13.62 -12.03
CA TRP A 72 -21.80 -13.35 -10.60
C TRP A 72 -21.32 -11.93 -10.22
N LEU A 73 -20.21 -11.49 -10.83
CA LEU A 73 -19.63 -10.17 -10.58
C LEU A 73 -20.49 -9.07 -11.22
N ASP A 74 -21.01 -9.32 -12.43
CA ASP A 74 -21.98 -8.45 -13.09
C ASP A 74 -23.23 -8.24 -12.22
N HIS A 75 -23.76 -9.34 -11.64
CA HIS A 75 -24.91 -9.28 -10.76
C HIS A 75 -24.62 -8.44 -9.51
N VAL A 76 -23.47 -8.65 -8.87
CA VAL A 76 -23.08 -7.91 -7.66
C VAL A 76 -22.92 -6.41 -7.98
N ILE A 77 -22.16 -6.07 -9.05
CA ILE A 77 -21.91 -4.68 -9.45
C ILE A 77 -23.21 -3.97 -9.82
N ASP A 78 -24.11 -4.61 -10.59
CA ASP A 78 -25.41 -4.02 -10.96
C ASP A 78 -26.27 -3.73 -9.72
N ARG A 79 -26.30 -4.67 -8.75
CA ARG A 79 -27.08 -4.51 -7.52
C ARG A 79 -26.54 -3.39 -6.63
N LEU A 80 -25.20 -3.30 -6.47
CA LEU A 80 -24.54 -2.22 -5.73
C LEU A 80 -24.78 -0.87 -6.42
N GLY A 81 -24.55 -0.79 -7.72
CA GLY A 81 -24.71 0.45 -8.48
C GLY A 81 -26.15 1.00 -8.47
N ARG A 82 -27.16 0.14 -8.58
CA ARG A 82 -28.58 0.54 -8.44
C ARG A 82 -28.92 1.03 -7.04
N ALA A 83 -28.18 0.59 -6.03
CA ALA A 83 -28.31 1.09 -4.66
C ALA A 83 -27.50 2.38 -4.40
N GLY A 84 -26.83 2.92 -5.42
CA GLY A 84 -26.01 4.15 -5.30
C GLY A 84 -24.63 3.92 -4.69
N ILE A 85 -24.11 2.68 -4.71
CA ILE A 85 -22.80 2.30 -4.18
C ILE A 85 -21.84 2.15 -5.35
N ALA A 86 -20.80 2.98 -5.40
CA ALA A 86 -19.73 2.92 -6.39
C ALA A 86 -18.82 1.72 -6.14
N VAL A 87 -18.20 1.22 -7.20
CA VAL A 87 -17.27 0.11 -7.13
C VAL A 87 -15.87 0.56 -7.53
N ASP A 88 -14.91 0.31 -6.64
CA ASP A 88 -13.49 0.28 -6.91
C ASP A 88 -13.13 -1.17 -7.24
N LEU A 89 -12.94 -1.47 -8.53
CA LEU A 89 -12.80 -2.85 -9.01
C LEU A 89 -11.34 -3.28 -9.00
N ALA A 90 -11.05 -4.37 -8.31
CA ALA A 90 -9.69 -4.88 -8.22
C ALA A 90 -9.28 -5.68 -9.47
N SER A 91 -7.95 -5.71 -9.74
CA SER A 91 -7.36 -6.57 -10.77
C SER A 91 -7.41 -8.07 -10.41
N ALA A 92 -7.75 -8.39 -9.16
CA ALA A 92 -7.83 -9.74 -8.57
C ALA A 92 -6.50 -10.54 -8.56
N THR A 93 -5.38 -9.94 -8.91
CA THR A 93 -4.08 -10.59 -9.06
C THR A 93 -3.33 -10.84 -7.76
N ALA A 94 -3.84 -10.32 -6.65
CA ALA A 94 -3.23 -10.51 -5.32
C ALA A 94 -3.21 -11.99 -4.88
N ALA A 95 -4.21 -12.78 -5.27
CA ALA A 95 -4.31 -14.19 -4.95
C ALA A 95 -4.62 -15.01 -6.22
N ALA A 96 -3.63 -15.74 -6.70
CA ALA A 96 -3.80 -16.59 -7.88
C ALA A 96 -4.53 -17.89 -7.55
N PRO A 97 -5.28 -18.47 -8.51
CA PRO A 97 -6.00 -19.72 -8.32
C PRO A 97 -5.04 -20.92 -8.24
N LEU A 98 -5.45 -21.97 -7.51
CA LEU A 98 -4.61 -23.13 -7.29
C LEU A 98 -4.24 -23.89 -8.59
N TRP A 99 -5.10 -23.84 -9.63
CA TRP A 99 -4.79 -24.45 -10.92
C TRP A 99 -3.53 -23.82 -11.58
N LEU A 100 -3.27 -22.51 -11.34
CA LEU A 100 -2.07 -21.85 -11.86
C LEU A 100 -0.81 -22.41 -11.20
N TYR A 101 -0.81 -22.58 -9.90
CA TYR A 101 0.33 -23.15 -9.16
C TYR A 101 0.55 -24.63 -9.46
N GLU A 102 -0.52 -25.38 -9.74
CA GLU A 102 -0.44 -26.80 -10.15
C GLU A 102 0.20 -26.93 -11.54
N SER A 103 -0.21 -26.07 -12.48
CA SER A 103 0.30 -26.09 -13.86
C SER A 103 1.70 -25.45 -13.97
N HIS A 104 2.00 -24.45 -13.13
CA HIS A 104 3.20 -23.63 -13.16
C HIS A 104 3.83 -23.45 -11.77
N PRO A 105 4.31 -24.53 -11.13
CA PRO A 105 4.91 -24.42 -9.79
C PRO A 105 6.16 -23.54 -9.75
N GLU A 106 6.78 -23.27 -10.89
CA GLU A 106 7.93 -22.36 -11.03
C GLU A 106 7.59 -20.90 -10.74
N VAL A 107 6.31 -20.52 -10.63
CA VAL A 107 5.90 -19.15 -10.25
C VAL A 107 6.00 -18.90 -8.75
N LEU A 108 6.13 -19.95 -7.93
CA LEU A 108 6.20 -19.83 -6.47
C LEU A 108 7.52 -19.17 -6.04
N PRO A 109 7.50 -18.22 -5.10
CA PRO A 109 8.69 -17.58 -4.58
C PRO A 109 9.62 -18.56 -3.86
N VAL A 110 10.88 -18.16 -3.75
CA VAL A 110 11.89 -18.86 -2.94
C VAL A 110 12.31 -17.93 -1.80
N ASP A 111 12.32 -18.44 -0.57
CA ASP A 111 12.75 -17.68 0.61
C ASP A 111 14.28 -17.51 0.67
N ARG A 112 14.76 -16.69 1.62
CA ARG A 112 16.21 -16.45 1.80
C ARG A 112 17.02 -17.69 2.17
N TYR A 113 16.36 -18.76 2.62
CA TYR A 113 16.98 -20.04 2.97
C TYR A 113 16.98 -21.04 1.81
N GLY A 114 16.37 -20.71 0.69
CA GLY A 114 16.30 -21.55 -0.49
C GLY A 114 15.08 -22.48 -0.52
N HIS A 115 14.10 -22.30 0.34
CA HIS A 115 12.88 -23.09 0.33
C HIS A 115 11.84 -22.42 -0.57
N THR A 116 11.21 -23.23 -1.42
CA THR A 116 10.05 -22.78 -2.19
C THR A 116 8.86 -22.55 -1.26
N VAL A 117 8.24 -21.36 -1.36
CA VAL A 117 7.04 -21.00 -0.62
C VAL A 117 5.85 -21.81 -1.14
N ASN A 118 4.96 -22.25 -0.25
CA ASN A 118 3.77 -22.98 -0.66
C ASN A 118 2.68 -22.06 -1.22
N ALA A 119 1.90 -22.58 -2.17
CA ALA A 119 0.65 -21.95 -2.62
C ALA A 119 -0.43 -21.94 -1.52
N GLY A 120 -1.46 -21.12 -1.70
CA GLY A 120 -2.63 -21.08 -0.82
C GLY A 120 -2.71 -19.85 0.09
N SER A 121 -1.85 -18.85 -0.14
CA SER A 121 -1.95 -17.51 0.45
C SER A 121 -1.94 -16.45 -0.65
N ARG A 122 -2.26 -15.21 -0.28
CA ARG A 122 -2.07 -14.06 -1.18
C ARG A 122 -0.58 -13.81 -1.43
N GLN A 123 -0.25 -13.26 -2.62
CA GLN A 123 1.12 -12.92 -3.04
C GLN A 123 2.12 -14.09 -3.02
N SER A 124 1.66 -15.32 -3.20
CA SER A 124 2.54 -16.49 -3.35
C SER A 124 3.09 -16.63 -4.76
N TRP A 125 3.55 -15.54 -5.35
CA TRP A 125 4.07 -15.46 -6.72
C TRP A 125 5.32 -14.58 -6.80
N GLN A 126 6.19 -14.90 -7.78
CA GLN A 126 7.42 -14.15 -8.01
C GLN A 126 7.13 -12.89 -8.83
N PRO A 127 7.50 -11.69 -8.35
CA PRO A 127 7.35 -10.44 -9.13
C PRO A 127 8.09 -10.46 -10.48
N THR A 128 9.13 -11.29 -10.58
CA THR A 128 10.00 -11.43 -11.76
C THR A 128 9.61 -12.59 -12.67
N SER A 129 8.58 -13.38 -12.33
CA SER A 129 8.13 -14.50 -13.15
C SER A 129 7.47 -14.02 -14.45
N PRO A 130 8.02 -14.36 -15.63
CA PRO A 130 7.37 -14.03 -16.90
C PRO A 130 6.06 -14.78 -17.08
N VAL A 131 5.96 -16.01 -16.56
CA VAL A 131 4.75 -16.83 -16.62
C VAL A 131 3.63 -16.19 -15.79
N PHE A 132 3.90 -15.88 -14.52
CA PHE A 132 2.88 -15.22 -13.68
C PHE A 132 2.43 -13.89 -14.29
N LYS A 133 3.37 -13.08 -14.78
CA LYS A 133 3.06 -11.80 -15.43
C LYS A 133 2.15 -11.97 -16.65
N GLU A 134 2.37 -12.98 -17.48
CA GLU A 134 1.51 -13.28 -18.64
C GLU A 134 0.06 -13.54 -18.22
N TYR A 135 -0.14 -14.42 -17.22
CA TYR A 135 -1.48 -14.76 -16.71
C TYR A 135 -2.16 -13.57 -16.02
N ALA A 136 -1.45 -12.82 -15.20
CA ALA A 136 -1.99 -11.63 -14.54
C ALA A 136 -2.43 -10.55 -15.55
N LEU A 137 -1.60 -10.25 -16.55
CA LEU A 137 -1.94 -9.28 -17.59
C LEU A 137 -3.08 -9.76 -18.50
N ARG A 138 -3.22 -11.08 -18.71
CA ARG A 138 -4.37 -11.67 -19.42
C ARG A 138 -5.66 -11.42 -18.62
N LEU A 139 -5.67 -11.67 -17.32
CA LEU A 139 -6.81 -11.38 -16.44
C LEU A 139 -7.16 -9.89 -16.46
N CYS A 140 -6.17 -9.01 -16.28
CA CYS A 140 -6.35 -7.56 -16.32
C CYS A 140 -7.05 -7.10 -17.61
N ARG A 141 -6.60 -7.59 -18.77
CA ARG A 141 -7.24 -7.24 -20.05
C ARG A 141 -8.68 -7.76 -20.13
N LYS A 142 -8.95 -8.97 -19.65
CA LYS A 142 -10.30 -9.55 -19.64
C LYS A 142 -11.27 -8.76 -18.77
N LEU A 143 -10.83 -8.35 -17.57
CA LEU A 143 -11.60 -7.47 -16.70
C LEU A 143 -11.86 -6.11 -17.39
N ALA A 144 -10.83 -5.49 -17.96
CA ALA A 144 -10.96 -4.22 -18.64
C ALA A 144 -11.90 -4.29 -19.86
N GLU A 145 -11.75 -5.31 -20.72
CA GLU A 145 -12.63 -5.54 -21.88
C GLU A 145 -14.09 -5.64 -21.44
N HIS A 146 -14.37 -6.31 -20.32
CA HIS A 146 -15.72 -6.54 -19.83
C HIS A 146 -16.32 -5.32 -19.12
N TYR A 147 -15.54 -4.59 -18.31
CA TYR A 147 -16.06 -3.51 -17.43
C TYR A 147 -15.77 -2.08 -17.91
N LYS A 148 -15.11 -1.84 -19.06
CA LYS A 148 -14.76 -0.49 -19.54
C LYS A 148 -15.93 0.48 -19.59
N ASP A 149 -17.10 0.00 -20.03
CA ASP A 149 -18.31 0.80 -20.20
C ASP A 149 -19.28 0.71 -18.99
N ASN A 150 -18.89 0.02 -17.92
CA ASN A 150 -19.74 -0.11 -16.74
C ASN A 150 -19.73 1.20 -15.93
N PRO A 151 -20.90 1.87 -15.75
CA PRO A 151 -20.97 3.17 -15.08
C PRO A 151 -20.77 3.09 -13.56
N TYR A 152 -20.88 1.91 -12.97
CA TYR A 152 -20.77 1.70 -11.52
C TYR A 152 -19.35 1.43 -11.07
N VAL A 153 -18.49 0.96 -11.96
CA VAL A 153 -17.04 0.85 -11.72
C VAL A 153 -16.44 2.24 -11.90
N THR A 154 -16.00 2.86 -10.81
CA THR A 154 -15.54 4.26 -10.78
C THR A 154 -14.03 4.39 -10.63
N ALA A 155 -13.33 3.34 -10.22
CA ALA A 155 -11.88 3.24 -10.12
C ALA A 155 -11.40 1.81 -10.33
N TRP A 156 -10.08 1.67 -10.50
CA TRP A 156 -9.38 0.39 -10.54
C TRP A 156 -8.40 0.28 -9.38
N HIS A 157 -8.54 -0.77 -8.57
CA HIS A 157 -7.63 -1.15 -7.51
C HIS A 157 -6.66 -2.22 -8.02
N MET A 158 -5.40 -1.86 -8.22
CA MET A 158 -4.40 -2.77 -8.77
C MET A 158 -3.77 -3.62 -7.67
N GLY A 159 -3.80 -4.93 -7.85
CA GLY A 159 -3.24 -5.87 -6.86
C GLY A 159 -3.84 -5.73 -5.47
N ASN A 160 -3.04 -5.86 -4.45
CA ASN A 160 -3.34 -5.52 -3.04
C ASN A 160 -2.03 -5.55 -2.24
N GLU A 161 -1.73 -4.48 -1.49
CA GLU A 161 -0.59 -4.41 -0.57
C GLU A 161 0.72 -4.98 -1.16
N TYR A 162 1.14 -4.48 -2.32
CA TYR A 162 2.37 -4.96 -2.97
C TYR A 162 3.55 -4.96 -2.00
N GLY A 163 4.25 -6.10 -1.93
CA GLY A 163 5.40 -6.28 -1.06
C GLY A 163 5.10 -6.80 0.35
N TRP A 164 3.83 -7.11 0.66
CA TRP A 164 3.49 -7.71 1.96
C TRP A 164 4.20 -9.06 2.16
N ASN A 165 4.24 -9.93 1.14
CA ASN A 165 4.84 -11.27 1.25
C ASN A 165 5.86 -11.60 0.15
N ASN A 166 5.84 -10.94 -1.00
CA ASN A 166 6.64 -11.29 -2.18
C ASN A 166 7.72 -10.26 -2.56
N ARG A 167 8.03 -9.31 -1.69
CA ARG A 167 9.11 -8.34 -1.92
C ARG A 167 10.47 -9.00 -2.04
N TYR A 168 10.70 -10.06 -1.26
CA TYR A 168 11.96 -10.77 -1.20
C TYR A 168 11.81 -12.16 -1.83
N ASP A 169 12.12 -12.25 -3.12
CA ASP A 169 12.14 -13.49 -3.86
C ASP A 169 13.57 -13.87 -4.23
N TYR A 170 13.99 -15.06 -3.85
CA TYR A 170 15.35 -15.56 -4.09
C TYR A 170 15.36 -16.68 -5.14
N SER A 171 14.44 -16.67 -6.08
CA SER A 171 14.35 -17.60 -7.20
C SER A 171 15.43 -17.34 -8.26
N ASP A 172 15.54 -18.24 -9.23
CA ASP A 172 16.41 -18.07 -10.39
C ASP A 172 15.95 -16.92 -11.30
N ASN A 173 14.63 -16.67 -11.39
CA ASN A 173 14.09 -15.50 -12.09
C ASN A 173 14.51 -14.21 -11.41
N ALA A 174 14.43 -14.14 -10.08
CA ALA A 174 14.90 -12.99 -9.31
C ALA A 174 16.42 -12.79 -9.46
N LEU A 175 17.22 -13.85 -9.47
CA LEU A 175 18.67 -13.76 -9.70
C LEU A 175 18.99 -13.17 -11.07
N ALA A 176 18.36 -13.67 -12.12
CA ALA A 176 18.56 -13.16 -13.48
C ALA A 176 18.16 -11.68 -13.60
N ALA A 177 16.99 -11.33 -13.05
CA ALA A 177 16.50 -9.95 -13.03
C ALA A 177 17.41 -9.01 -12.21
N PHE A 178 17.91 -9.46 -11.05
CA PHE A 178 18.81 -8.66 -10.20
C PHE A 178 20.14 -8.37 -10.88
N ARG A 179 20.72 -9.34 -11.60
CA ARG A 179 21.93 -9.14 -12.42
C ARG A 179 21.72 -8.06 -13.47
N THR A 180 20.61 -8.14 -14.22
CA THR A 180 20.23 -7.13 -15.21
C THR A 180 20.03 -5.75 -14.57
N TRP A 181 19.37 -5.70 -13.40
CA TRP A 181 19.16 -4.46 -12.65
C TRP A 181 20.50 -3.85 -12.18
N CYS A 182 21.41 -4.66 -11.66
CA CYS A 182 22.76 -4.22 -11.27
C CYS A 182 23.54 -3.68 -12.47
N GLU A 183 23.50 -4.39 -13.60
CA GLU A 183 24.16 -3.94 -14.83
C GLU A 183 23.61 -2.59 -15.31
N ALA A 184 22.30 -2.43 -15.31
CA ALA A 184 21.66 -1.16 -15.68
C ALA A 184 22.03 -0.02 -14.72
N LYS A 185 22.13 -0.30 -13.40
CA LYS A 185 22.46 0.69 -12.38
C LYS A 185 23.92 1.14 -12.42
N TYR A 186 24.85 0.21 -12.56
CA TYR A 186 26.30 0.47 -12.41
C TYR A 186 27.05 0.63 -13.73
N GLY A 187 26.52 0.08 -14.81
CA GLY A 187 27.13 0.12 -16.14
C GLY A 187 28.40 -0.73 -16.27
N THR A 188 29.24 -0.79 -15.23
CA THR A 188 30.48 -1.61 -15.22
C THR A 188 30.58 -2.40 -13.91
N ILE A 189 31.25 -3.54 -14.00
CA ILE A 189 31.50 -4.39 -12.83
C ILE A 189 32.41 -3.73 -11.80
N ASP A 190 33.34 -2.92 -12.24
CA ASP A 190 34.27 -2.17 -11.37
C ASP A 190 33.49 -1.14 -10.54
N ALA A 191 32.50 -0.44 -11.12
CA ALA A 191 31.66 0.50 -10.40
C ALA A 191 30.78 -0.20 -9.33
N LEU A 192 30.26 -1.40 -9.63
CA LEU A 192 29.56 -2.22 -8.64
C LEU A 192 30.49 -2.64 -7.51
N ASN A 193 31.71 -3.15 -7.83
CA ASN A 193 32.69 -3.57 -6.85
C ASN A 193 33.10 -2.42 -5.91
N GLU A 194 33.26 -1.21 -6.45
CA GLU A 194 33.55 -0.01 -5.67
C GLU A 194 32.37 0.35 -4.74
N ALA A 195 31.16 0.40 -5.27
CA ALA A 195 29.96 0.76 -4.51
C ALA A 195 29.64 -0.24 -3.39
N TRP A 196 29.87 -1.53 -3.59
CA TRP A 196 29.64 -2.57 -2.58
C TRP A 196 30.84 -2.79 -1.65
N GLY A 197 32.02 -2.25 -1.98
CA GLY A 197 33.23 -2.47 -1.21
C GLY A 197 33.68 -3.93 -1.20
N THR A 198 33.63 -4.61 -2.33
CA THR A 198 33.77 -6.08 -2.46
C THR A 198 35.18 -6.60 -2.23
N ALA A 199 36.18 -5.73 -2.01
CA ALA A 199 37.53 -6.14 -1.60
C ALA A 199 37.55 -6.86 -0.23
N PHE A 200 36.46 -6.77 0.52
CA PHE A 200 36.27 -7.39 1.83
C PHE A 200 35.90 -8.87 1.67
N TRP A 201 36.52 -9.77 2.42
CA TRP A 201 36.24 -11.22 2.45
C TRP A 201 36.18 -11.91 1.07
N SER A 202 36.99 -11.47 0.11
CA SER A 202 37.01 -12.02 -1.25
C SER A 202 35.65 -11.97 -1.97
N GLN A 203 34.88 -10.93 -1.72
CA GLN A 203 33.56 -10.74 -2.36
C GLN A 203 33.68 -10.12 -3.77
N HIS A 204 34.88 -9.80 -4.24
CA HIS A 204 35.09 -9.22 -5.56
C HIS A 204 34.50 -10.11 -6.66
N VAL A 205 33.74 -9.51 -7.55
CA VAL A 205 33.11 -10.15 -8.71
C VAL A 205 33.76 -9.65 -9.99
N ASN A 206 33.96 -10.54 -10.99
CA ASN A 206 34.63 -10.22 -12.26
C ASN A 206 33.62 -9.93 -13.39
N SER A 207 32.38 -10.31 -13.21
CA SER A 207 31.30 -10.06 -14.16
C SER A 207 29.96 -10.01 -13.44
N PHE A 208 28.94 -9.44 -14.09
CA PHE A 208 27.56 -9.45 -13.54
C PHE A 208 27.00 -10.87 -13.37
N ASP A 209 27.52 -11.87 -14.13
CA ASP A 209 27.10 -13.27 -13.96
C ASP A 209 27.56 -13.90 -12.63
N GLU A 210 28.56 -13.31 -11.96
CA GLU A 210 29.03 -13.75 -10.64
C GLU A 210 28.22 -13.10 -9.49
N VAL A 211 27.38 -12.09 -9.77
CA VAL A 211 26.52 -11.45 -8.76
C VAL A 211 25.51 -12.47 -8.22
N LEU A 212 25.40 -12.55 -6.89
CA LEU A 212 24.49 -13.44 -6.18
C LEU A 212 23.40 -12.62 -5.47
N LEU A 213 22.28 -13.27 -5.13
CA LEU A 213 21.28 -12.69 -4.23
C LEU A 213 21.78 -12.73 -2.77
N PRO A 214 21.39 -11.79 -1.90
CA PRO A 214 21.80 -11.75 -0.50
C PRO A 214 21.03 -12.78 0.34
N ARG A 215 21.26 -14.08 0.07
CA ARG A 215 20.65 -15.20 0.79
C ARG A 215 21.24 -15.35 2.20
N HIS A 216 20.60 -16.20 3.02
CA HIS A 216 21.18 -16.62 4.29
C HIS A 216 22.53 -17.31 4.08
N MET A 217 23.57 -16.80 4.74
CA MET A 217 24.94 -17.26 4.56
C MET A 217 25.39 -18.38 5.53
N GLY A 218 24.50 -18.77 6.44
CA GLY A 218 24.77 -19.76 7.50
C GLY A 218 25.49 -19.18 8.72
N GLY A 219 25.22 -19.76 9.88
CA GLY A 219 25.78 -19.32 11.14
C GLY A 219 25.54 -17.84 11.44
N ASP A 220 26.57 -17.16 11.94
CA ASP A 220 26.58 -15.73 12.26
C ASP A 220 27.12 -14.87 11.10
N ALA A 221 27.22 -15.43 9.89
CA ALA A 221 27.72 -14.69 8.73
C ALA A 221 26.73 -13.62 8.27
N MET A 222 27.25 -12.46 7.94
CA MET A 222 26.47 -11.28 7.56
C MET A 222 26.54 -11.03 6.07
N VAL A 223 25.43 -10.59 5.48
CA VAL A 223 25.36 -10.13 4.09
C VAL A 223 26.08 -8.78 3.97
N ASN A 224 26.68 -8.52 2.81
CA ASN A 224 27.21 -7.20 2.49
C ASN A 224 26.08 -6.15 2.55
N PRO A 225 26.20 -5.10 3.39
CA PRO A 225 25.13 -4.14 3.60
C PRO A 225 24.76 -3.34 2.35
N SER A 226 25.72 -3.03 1.49
CA SER A 226 25.45 -2.33 0.21
C SER A 226 24.70 -3.22 -0.77
N GLN A 227 25.05 -4.50 -0.84
CA GLN A 227 24.33 -5.50 -1.64
C GLN A 227 22.90 -5.68 -1.09
N GLN A 228 22.72 -5.74 0.24
CA GLN A 228 21.40 -5.84 0.86
C GLN A 228 20.55 -4.61 0.52
N LEU A 229 21.10 -3.40 0.61
CA LEU A 229 20.38 -2.18 0.26
C LEU A 229 19.98 -2.14 -1.22
N ASP A 230 20.83 -2.62 -2.12
CA ASP A 230 20.48 -2.74 -3.53
C ASP A 230 19.40 -3.79 -3.78
N TYR A 231 19.38 -4.84 -2.98
CA TYR A 231 18.31 -5.84 -3.06
C TYR A 231 16.95 -5.29 -2.57
N GLU A 232 16.95 -4.41 -1.58
CA GLU A 232 15.76 -3.65 -1.16
C GLU A 232 15.24 -2.76 -2.30
N ARG A 233 16.14 -2.02 -2.96
CA ARG A 233 15.82 -1.19 -4.13
C ARG A 233 15.25 -2.02 -5.28
N PHE A 234 15.91 -3.13 -5.59
CA PHE A 234 15.47 -4.08 -6.61
C PHE A 234 14.07 -4.63 -6.33
N GLY A 235 13.79 -5.09 -5.12
CA GLY A 235 12.47 -5.61 -4.74
C GLY A 235 11.36 -4.55 -4.91
N ASN A 236 11.63 -3.31 -4.51
CA ASN A 236 10.74 -2.18 -4.75
C ASN A 236 10.49 -1.93 -6.24
N ASP A 237 11.55 -1.86 -7.03
CA ASP A 237 11.47 -1.51 -8.45
C ASP A 237 10.76 -2.62 -9.26
N MET A 238 10.98 -3.91 -8.93
CA MET A 238 10.31 -5.03 -9.61
C MET A 238 8.80 -5.05 -9.34
N LEU A 239 8.38 -4.79 -8.13
CA LEU A 239 6.95 -4.71 -7.79
C LEU A 239 6.29 -3.49 -8.41
N LEU A 240 6.98 -2.34 -8.43
CA LEU A 240 6.48 -1.15 -9.10
C LEU A 240 6.34 -1.37 -10.62
N ASP A 241 7.30 -2.04 -11.25
CA ASP A 241 7.22 -2.39 -12.67
C ASP A 241 6.11 -3.41 -12.96
N PHE A 242 5.82 -4.30 -12.01
CA PHE A 242 4.70 -5.21 -12.10
C PHE A 242 3.37 -4.45 -12.02
N TYR A 243 3.20 -3.58 -11.01
CA TYR A 243 2.04 -2.68 -10.89
C TYR A 243 1.79 -1.88 -12.18
N LYS A 244 2.85 -1.25 -12.72
CA LYS A 244 2.76 -0.48 -13.97
C LYS A 244 2.28 -1.33 -15.14
N ALA A 245 2.77 -2.55 -15.25
CA ALA A 245 2.37 -3.45 -16.31
C ALA A 245 0.88 -3.84 -16.23
N GLU A 246 0.37 -4.10 -15.02
CA GLU A 246 -1.06 -4.38 -14.80
C GLU A 246 -1.92 -3.15 -15.11
N ARG A 247 -1.57 -1.98 -14.56
CA ARG A 247 -2.23 -0.72 -14.84
C ARG A 247 -2.28 -0.43 -16.34
N ASP A 248 -1.15 -0.49 -17.03
CA ASP A 248 -1.05 -0.20 -18.45
C ASP A 248 -1.89 -1.17 -19.30
N ALA A 249 -1.99 -2.44 -18.88
CA ALA A 249 -2.83 -3.41 -19.57
C ALA A 249 -4.33 -3.08 -19.48
N ILE A 250 -4.77 -2.47 -18.37
CA ILE A 250 -6.15 -2.00 -18.21
C ILE A 250 -6.32 -0.62 -18.86
N GLU A 251 -5.41 0.33 -18.64
CA GLU A 251 -5.51 1.71 -19.13
C GLU A 251 -5.58 1.81 -20.65
N GLN A 252 -4.91 0.91 -21.37
CA GLN A 252 -5.02 0.82 -22.84
C GLN A 252 -6.46 0.55 -23.32
N ILE A 253 -7.28 -0.09 -22.52
CA ILE A 253 -8.67 -0.48 -22.82
C ILE A 253 -9.66 0.48 -22.16
N CYS A 254 -9.34 0.97 -20.97
CA CYS A 254 -10.19 1.73 -20.08
C CYS A 254 -9.46 2.98 -19.54
N PRO A 255 -9.15 3.98 -20.40
CA PRO A 255 -8.31 5.13 -20.03
C PRO A 255 -9.00 6.15 -19.12
N ASP A 256 -10.33 6.13 -19.05
CA ASP A 256 -11.11 7.19 -18.41
C ASP A 256 -11.26 7.01 -16.88
N LYS A 257 -10.94 5.83 -16.35
CA LYS A 257 -11.08 5.53 -14.94
C LYS A 257 -9.74 5.72 -14.20
N PRO A 258 -9.74 6.25 -12.97
CA PRO A 258 -8.52 6.39 -12.16
C PRO A 258 -8.02 5.03 -11.62
N PHE A 259 -6.73 4.99 -11.33
CA PHE A 259 -6.01 3.82 -10.83
C PHE A 259 -5.35 4.12 -9.49
N THR A 260 -5.45 3.17 -8.57
CA THR A 260 -4.74 3.19 -7.30
C THR A 260 -4.25 1.79 -6.91
N THR A 261 -3.50 1.72 -5.83
CA THR A 261 -3.21 0.53 -5.04
C THR A 261 -2.98 0.95 -3.60
N ASN A 262 -3.28 0.08 -2.65
CA ASN A 262 -3.12 0.38 -1.24
C ASN A 262 -1.65 0.34 -0.81
N PHE A 263 -1.18 1.44 -0.22
CA PHE A 263 0.13 1.55 0.43
C PHE A 263 0.04 0.97 1.86
N MET A 264 1.18 0.70 2.45
CA MET A 264 1.27 0.20 3.83
C MET A 264 2.15 1.15 4.66
N VAL A 265 1.71 2.41 4.80
CA VAL A 265 2.32 3.37 5.72
C VAL A 265 1.61 3.26 7.06
N SER A 266 2.24 2.61 8.02
CA SER A 266 1.65 2.32 9.32
C SER A 266 2.66 2.51 10.44
N THR A 267 2.22 2.21 11.65
CA THR A 267 2.98 2.28 12.90
C THR A 267 4.39 1.69 12.82
N ASP A 268 4.52 0.53 12.19
CA ASP A 268 5.73 -0.27 12.28
C ASP A 268 6.54 -0.27 10.99
N GLN A 269 5.94 0.20 9.90
CA GLN A 269 6.56 -0.01 8.60
C GLN A 269 6.13 1.03 7.56
N CYS A 270 7.09 1.39 6.75
CA CYS A 270 6.89 1.95 5.43
C CYS A 270 7.64 1.01 4.47
N VAL A 271 6.90 0.05 3.91
CA VAL A 271 7.51 -1.15 3.30
C VAL A 271 8.25 -0.81 2.01
N MET A 272 7.70 0.10 1.20
CA MET A 272 8.18 0.45 -0.14
C MET A 272 8.66 1.89 -0.20
N ASN A 273 9.32 2.27 -1.27
CA ASN A 273 9.59 3.68 -1.58
C ASN A 273 8.34 4.32 -2.18
N TYR A 274 7.36 4.62 -1.32
CA TYR A 274 6.06 5.14 -1.77
C TYR A 274 6.15 6.50 -2.48
N ALA A 275 7.25 7.24 -2.36
CA ALA A 275 7.46 8.41 -3.21
C ALA A 275 7.52 8.06 -4.70
N LYS A 276 8.17 6.92 -5.07
CA LYS A 276 8.16 6.42 -6.45
C LYS A 276 6.79 5.86 -6.87
N TRP A 277 6.07 5.23 -5.95
CA TRP A 277 4.75 4.66 -6.21
C TRP A 277 3.68 5.74 -6.40
N ALA A 278 3.75 6.81 -5.61
CA ALA A 278 2.83 7.95 -5.73
C ALA A 278 2.92 8.65 -7.10
N ASP A 279 4.08 8.61 -7.76
CA ASP A 279 4.25 9.11 -9.12
C ASP A 279 3.45 8.30 -10.16
N GLU A 280 3.07 7.07 -9.85
CA GLU A 280 2.50 6.11 -10.79
C GLU A 280 1.00 5.80 -10.55
N VAL A 281 0.41 6.32 -9.48
CA VAL A 281 -1.03 6.22 -9.19
C VAL A 281 -1.75 7.52 -9.53
N ASP A 282 -3.05 7.45 -9.80
CA ASP A 282 -3.87 8.64 -10.06
C ASP A 282 -4.32 9.31 -8.76
N PHE A 283 -4.44 8.55 -7.69
CA PHE A 283 -4.63 9.01 -6.31
C PHE A 283 -3.98 8.01 -5.35
N VAL A 284 -3.43 8.50 -4.25
CA VAL A 284 -2.80 7.63 -3.26
C VAL A 284 -3.83 7.06 -2.30
N SER A 285 -3.61 5.81 -1.89
CA SER A 285 -4.41 5.14 -0.88
C SER A 285 -3.52 4.38 0.11
N ASN A 286 -4.00 4.21 1.33
CA ASN A 286 -3.23 3.62 2.42
C ASN A 286 -4.06 2.67 3.28
N ASP A 287 -3.40 1.63 3.78
CA ASP A 287 -3.91 0.74 4.81
C ASP A 287 -3.26 1.10 6.13
N HIS A 288 -4.10 1.43 7.10
CA HIS A 288 -3.63 1.86 8.41
C HIS A 288 -4.23 1.04 9.54
N TYR A 289 -3.38 0.26 10.20
CA TYR A 289 -3.74 -0.58 11.34
C TYR A 289 -2.90 -0.23 12.55
N PHE A 290 -3.55 0.08 13.67
CA PHE A 290 -2.86 0.44 14.89
C PHE A 290 -2.07 -0.70 15.52
N HIS A 291 -1.00 -0.36 16.18
CA HIS A 291 -0.27 -1.25 17.08
C HIS A 291 -1.00 -1.43 18.40
N GLU A 292 -0.57 -2.39 19.22
CA GLU A 292 -1.25 -2.74 20.46
C GLU A 292 -0.98 -1.75 21.59
N GLY A 293 -2.02 -1.43 22.37
CA GLY A 293 -1.90 -1.07 23.79
C GLY A 293 -1.64 0.39 24.13
N GLU A 294 -1.38 1.30 23.20
CA GLU A 294 -1.07 2.70 23.46
C GLU A 294 -2.03 3.69 22.81
N SER A 295 -1.93 4.96 23.16
CA SER A 295 -2.64 6.01 22.45
C SER A 295 -1.98 6.22 21.09
N HIS A 296 -2.72 6.01 20.02
CA HIS A 296 -2.16 5.85 18.69
C HIS A 296 -2.39 7.04 17.76
N LEU A 297 -2.92 8.15 18.28
CA LEU A 297 -3.22 9.31 17.43
C LEU A 297 -1.96 9.98 16.88
N ASP A 298 -0.85 9.92 17.60
CA ASP A 298 0.44 10.39 17.13
C ASP A 298 0.98 9.53 15.98
N GLU A 299 0.80 8.22 16.04
CA GLU A 299 1.17 7.29 14.98
C GLU A 299 0.31 7.49 13.73
N LEU A 300 -1.01 7.55 13.90
CA LEU A 300 -1.94 7.83 12.83
C LEU A 300 -1.59 9.17 12.16
N ALA A 301 -1.44 10.22 12.94
CA ALA A 301 -1.14 11.54 12.40
C ALA A 301 0.21 11.60 11.69
N CYS A 302 1.23 10.87 12.16
CA CYS A 302 2.53 10.76 11.48
C CYS A 302 2.41 10.03 10.14
N SER A 303 1.70 8.91 10.10
CA SER A 303 1.43 8.16 8.86
C SER A 303 0.66 9.02 7.86
N ASP A 304 -0.39 9.70 8.33
CA ASP A 304 -1.23 10.54 7.49
C ASP A 304 -0.50 11.79 7.00
N ALA A 305 0.42 12.37 7.79
CA ALA A 305 1.26 13.46 7.35
C ALA A 305 2.18 13.05 6.19
N LEU A 306 2.67 11.79 6.19
CA LEU A 306 3.38 11.26 5.03
C LEU A 306 2.44 11.03 3.86
N MET A 307 1.21 10.51 4.10
CA MET A 307 0.22 10.31 3.03
C MET A 307 -0.21 11.60 2.37
N ASP A 308 -0.47 12.68 3.14
CA ASP A 308 -0.78 14.00 2.60
C ASP A 308 0.36 14.54 1.73
N SER A 309 1.62 14.35 2.15
CA SER A 309 2.79 14.71 1.35
C SER A 309 2.92 13.89 0.08
N LEU A 310 2.67 12.58 0.12
CA LEU A 310 2.64 11.69 -1.05
C LEU A 310 1.53 12.07 -2.02
N ALA A 311 0.38 12.53 -1.49
CA ALA A 311 -0.74 13.05 -2.26
C ALA A 311 -0.50 14.47 -2.80
N LEU A 312 0.60 15.13 -2.43
CA LEU A 312 0.89 16.54 -2.77
C LEU A 312 -0.22 17.49 -2.29
N GLY A 313 -0.78 17.23 -1.10
CA GLY A 313 -1.90 17.97 -0.52
C GLY A 313 -3.25 17.74 -1.22
N LYS A 314 -3.37 16.76 -2.12
CA LYS A 314 -4.63 16.36 -2.75
C LYS A 314 -5.37 15.35 -1.89
N PRO A 315 -6.69 15.19 -2.09
CA PRO A 315 -7.44 14.12 -1.43
C PRO A 315 -6.77 12.76 -1.56
N TRP A 316 -6.82 11.98 -0.50
CA TRP A 316 -6.26 10.63 -0.47
C TRP A 316 -7.22 9.65 0.23
N TYR A 317 -6.98 8.37 0.08
CA TYR A 317 -7.88 7.29 0.46
C TYR A 317 -7.33 6.52 1.67
N VAL A 318 -8.09 6.37 2.76
CA VAL A 318 -7.90 5.27 3.70
C VAL A 318 -8.61 4.06 3.09
N MET A 319 -7.83 3.17 2.45
CA MET A 319 -8.39 2.01 1.75
C MET A 319 -8.78 0.92 2.74
N GLU A 320 -7.92 0.67 3.72
CA GLU A 320 -8.19 -0.28 4.78
C GLU A 320 -7.92 0.32 6.16
N HIS A 321 -8.84 0.05 7.06
CA HIS A 321 -8.77 0.37 8.48
C HIS A 321 -9.58 -0.66 9.26
N SER A 322 -9.33 -0.84 10.55
CA SER A 322 -10.10 -1.80 11.33
C SER A 322 -11.23 -1.13 12.10
N THR A 323 -12.41 -1.76 12.08
CA THR A 323 -13.54 -1.32 12.92
C THR A 323 -13.34 -1.63 14.40
N SER A 324 -12.53 -2.65 14.71
CA SER A 324 -12.20 -3.08 16.07
C SER A 324 -10.88 -3.88 16.06
N ALA A 325 -10.84 -5.10 16.59
CA ALA A 325 -9.66 -5.93 16.65
C ALA A 325 -9.29 -6.52 15.27
N VAL A 326 -8.00 -6.60 14.99
CA VAL A 326 -7.42 -7.42 13.91
C VAL A 326 -7.18 -8.85 14.42
N GLN A 327 -6.61 -9.78 13.61
CA GLN A 327 -6.34 -11.14 14.09
C GLN A 327 -4.88 -11.59 13.97
N TRP A 328 -4.02 -10.82 13.30
CA TRP A 328 -2.63 -11.22 13.01
C TRP A 328 -1.60 -10.79 14.05
N LYS A 329 -2.00 -10.08 15.10
CA LYS A 329 -1.09 -9.65 16.17
C LYS A 329 -1.06 -10.67 17.30
N PRO A 330 0.02 -10.73 18.08
CA PRO A 330 0.10 -11.60 19.26
C PRO A 330 -1.03 -11.37 20.27
N LEU A 331 -1.46 -10.11 20.44
CA LEU A 331 -2.61 -9.69 21.22
C LEU A 331 -3.48 -8.75 20.39
N ASN A 332 -4.72 -9.16 20.12
CA ASN A 332 -5.66 -8.39 19.33
C ASN A 332 -6.64 -7.65 20.22
N THR A 333 -6.44 -6.36 20.38
CA THR A 333 -7.22 -5.51 21.26
C THR A 333 -8.39 -4.87 20.52
N ARG A 334 -9.59 -4.99 21.09
CA ARG A 334 -10.78 -4.32 20.54
C ARG A 334 -10.72 -2.81 20.77
N LYS A 335 -11.29 -2.04 19.85
CA LYS A 335 -11.53 -0.62 20.06
C LYS A 335 -12.57 -0.39 21.16
N ARG A 336 -12.35 0.63 21.96
CA ARG A 336 -13.31 1.12 22.97
C ARG A 336 -14.42 1.93 22.32
N ALA A 337 -15.48 2.21 23.08
CA ALA A 337 -16.54 3.09 22.60
C ALA A 337 -15.98 4.47 22.22
N GLY A 338 -16.32 4.93 21.03
CA GLY A 338 -15.86 6.21 20.48
C GLY A 338 -14.53 6.16 19.73
N GLU A 339 -13.70 5.12 19.90
CA GLU A 339 -12.40 5.04 19.22
C GLU A 339 -12.55 4.86 17.71
N LEU A 340 -13.52 4.08 17.24
CA LEU A 340 -13.83 3.98 15.81
C LEU A 340 -14.10 5.35 15.19
N MET A 341 -14.96 6.14 15.82
CA MET A 341 -15.30 7.49 15.38
C MET A 341 -14.09 8.43 15.43
N ARG A 342 -13.39 8.43 16.57
CA ARG A 342 -12.20 9.27 16.78
C ARG A 342 -11.13 9.02 15.73
N ASP A 343 -10.77 7.75 15.52
CA ASP A 343 -9.70 7.36 14.62
C ASP A 343 -10.06 7.69 13.16
N SER A 344 -11.28 7.36 12.74
CA SER A 344 -11.74 7.68 11.39
C SER A 344 -11.81 9.19 11.13
N LEU A 345 -12.28 9.97 12.10
CA LEU A 345 -12.29 11.43 11.97
C LEU A 345 -10.90 12.06 12.07
N ALA A 346 -9.94 11.39 12.73
CA ALA A 346 -8.55 11.82 12.73
C ALA A 346 -7.93 11.72 11.32
N HIS A 347 -8.17 10.61 10.59
CA HIS A 347 -7.76 10.51 9.18
C HIS A 347 -8.38 11.62 8.32
N VAL A 348 -9.68 11.91 8.48
CA VAL A 348 -10.33 13.02 7.77
C VAL A 348 -9.70 14.37 8.12
N ALA A 349 -9.37 14.61 9.40
CA ALA A 349 -8.70 15.82 9.84
C ALA A 349 -7.27 15.95 9.30
N MET A 350 -6.66 14.84 8.87
CA MET A 350 -5.34 14.77 8.25
C MET A 350 -5.40 14.71 6.72
N GLY A 351 -6.55 15.01 6.10
CA GLY A 351 -6.69 15.19 4.66
C GLY A 351 -7.27 13.99 3.91
N ALA A 352 -7.68 12.92 4.59
CA ALA A 352 -8.35 11.79 3.92
C ALA A 352 -9.78 12.16 3.52
N ASP A 353 -10.13 11.89 2.26
CA ASP A 353 -11.50 12.06 1.71
C ASP A 353 -12.21 10.71 1.47
N ALA A 354 -11.63 9.65 1.98
CA ALA A 354 -12.22 8.31 1.95
C ALA A 354 -11.87 7.55 3.23
N ILE A 355 -12.87 6.92 3.84
CA ILE A 355 -12.72 6.08 5.03
C ILE A 355 -13.31 4.71 4.71
N CYS A 356 -12.43 3.77 4.38
CA CYS A 356 -12.79 2.40 4.08
C CYS A 356 -12.17 1.42 5.09
N PHE A 357 -12.77 0.27 5.21
CA PHE A 357 -12.43 -0.74 6.21
C PHE A 357 -12.16 -2.09 5.56
N PHE A 358 -11.20 -2.81 6.05
CA PHE A 358 -11.21 -4.25 5.94
C PHE A 358 -12.09 -4.79 7.07
N GLN A 359 -13.30 -5.29 6.85
CA GLN A 359 -14.04 -5.40 5.60
C GLN A 359 -15.54 -5.10 5.86
N TRP A 360 -16.41 -5.17 4.84
CA TRP A 360 -17.84 -4.95 5.05
C TRP A 360 -18.44 -6.01 5.98
N ARG A 361 -18.46 -7.28 5.57
CA ARG A 361 -18.99 -8.39 6.39
C ARG A 361 -17.85 -9.28 6.86
N GLN A 362 -17.81 -9.57 8.15
CA GLN A 362 -16.78 -10.42 8.76
C GLN A 362 -16.73 -11.80 8.09
N SER A 363 -15.55 -12.23 7.67
CA SER A 363 -15.35 -13.50 6.97
C SER A 363 -15.95 -14.67 7.75
N LYS A 364 -16.69 -15.53 7.07
CA LYS A 364 -17.35 -16.69 7.66
C LYS A 364 -16.35 -17.72 8.19
N SER A 365 -15.22 -17.84 7.52
CA SER A 365 -14.17 -18.81 7.80
C SER A 365 -12.85 -18.35 7.18
N GLY A 366 -11.80 -19.17 7.29
CA GLY A 366 -10.49 -18.86 6.73
C GLY A 366 -9.58 -18.12 7.71
N ALA A 367 -8.45 -17.65 7.22
CA ALA A 367 -7.40 -17.04 8.03
C ALA A 367 -7.84 -15.74 8.71
N GLU A 368 -8.85 -15.05 8.18
CA GLU A 368 -9.34 -13.75 8.64
C GLU A 368 -10.72 -13.81 9.33
N ALA A 369 -11.17 -15.01 9.72
CA ALA A 369 -12.47 -15.21 10.38
C ALA A 369 -12.63 -14.41 11.71
N PHE A 370 -11.54 -14.04 12.34
CA PHE A 370 -11.53 -13.24 13.58
C PHE A 370 -11.20 -11.77 13.38
N HIS A 371 -10.93 -11.34 12.13
CA HIS A 371 -10.79 -9.92 11.84
C HIS A 371 -12.13 -9.21 12.01
N SER A 372 -12.12 -8.04 12.66
CA SER A 372 -13.33 -7.23 12.78
C SER A 372 -13.81 -6.73 11.40
N ALA A 373 -15.09 -6.41 11.31
CA ALA A 373 -15.69 -5.91 10.10
C ALA A 373 -16.77 -4.86 10.42
N MET A 374 -17.21 -4.11 9.41
CA MET A 374 -18.30 -3.16 9.56
C MET A 374 -19.58 -3.87 10.03
N LEU A 375 -19.86 -5.05 9.46
CA LEU A 375 -20.92 -5.95 9.89
C LEU A 375 -20.29 -7.22 10.50
N PRO A 376 -20.15 -7.29 11.84
CA PRO A 376 -19.55 -8.44 12.51
C PRO A 376 -20.49 -9.66 12.55
N HIS A 377 -19.97 -10.85 12.92
CA HIS A 377 -20.78 -12.06 13.13
C HIS A 377 -21.97 -11.86 14.09
N ALA A 378 -21.85 -10.91 15.04
CA ALA A 378 -22.93 -10.54 15.95
C ALA A 378 -24.11 -9.80 15.26
N GLY A 379 -23.98 -9.48 13.96
CA GLY A 379 -25.04 -8.90 13.15
C GLY A 379 -25.28 -7.40 13.40
N ALA A 380 -26.37 -6.91 12.81
CA ALA A 380 -26.73 -5.49 12.79
C ALA A 380 -27.05 -4.89 14.19
N ASP A 381 -27.46 -5.70 15.15
CA ASP A 381 -27.69 -5.26 16.53
C ASP A 381 -26.42 -5.07 17.36
N SER A 382 -25.25 -5.31 16.77
CA SER A 382 -23.97 -5.16 17.44
C SER A 382 -23.60 -3.71 17.73
N LYS A 383 -22.75 -3.51 18.74
CA LYS A 383 -22.18 -2.17 19.04
C LYS A 383 -21.32 -1.66 17.91
N VAL A 384 -20.60 -2.55 17.21
CA VAL A 384 -19.73 -2.20 16.09
C VAL A 384 -20.57 -1.64 14.95
N PHE A 385 -21.59 -2.36 14.49
CA PHE A 385 -22.43 -1.91 13.38
C PHE A 385 -23.15 -0.58 13.69
N ARG A 386 -23.68 -0.41 14.93
CA ARG A 386 -24.23 0.89 15.33
C ARG A 386 -23.20 2.02 15.27
N GLY A 387 -21.97 1.78 15.72
CA GLY A 387 -20.87 2.75 15.58
C GLY A 387 -20.53 3.06 14.13
N VAL A 388 -20.57 2.06 13.24
CA VAL A 388 -20.40 2.25 11.79
C VAL A 388 -21.52 3.14 11.21
N CYS A 389 -22.77 2.92 11.59
CA CYS A 389 -23.90 3.79 11.17
C CYS A 389 -23.76 5.23 11.71
N GLU A 390 -23.27 5.40 12.93
CA GLU A 390 -23.00 6.73 13.50
C GLU A 390 -21.87 7.44 12.74
N LEU A 391 -20.80 6.72 12.38
CA LEU A 391 -19.71 7.25 11.58
C LEU A 391 -20.19 7.67 10.19
N GLY A 392 -20.97 6.84 9.49
CA GLY A 392 -21.51 7.19 8.17
C GLY A 392 -22.34 8.47 8.20
N LYS A 393 -23.16 8.68 9.26
CA LYS A 393 -23.91 9.92 9.46
C LYS A 393 -22.98 11.13 9.69
N ALA A 394 -21.89 10.95 10.46
CA ALA A 394 -20.93 12.01 10.70
C ALA A 394 -20.21 12.41 9.41
N LEU A 395 -19.73 11.43 8.63
CA LEU A 395 -19.06 11.66 7.34
C LEU A 395 -19.99 12.34 6.33
N LYS A 396 -21.27 11.92 6.30
CA LYS A 396 -22.29 12.63 5.48
C LYS A 396 -22.45 14.08 5.90
N THR A 397 -22.49 14.35 7.20
CA THR A 397 -22.61 15.74 7.71
C THR A 397 -21.42 16.59 7.29
N LEU A 398 -20.19 16.04 7.32
CA LEU A 398 -18.98 16.72 6.86
C LEU A 398 -19.01 16.93 5.34
N SER A 399 -19.49 15.95 4.58
CA SER A 399 -19.70 16.08 3.13
C SER A 399 -20.71 17.18 2.81
N ASP A 400 -21.87 17.22 3.50
CA ASP A 400 -22.89 18.25 3.32
C ASP A 400 -22.35 19.66 3.67
N ALA A 401 -21.37 19.74 4.56
CA ALA A 401 -20.66 20.97 4.90
C ALA A 401 -19.55 21.35 3.90
N GLY A 402 -19.26 20.50 2.90
CA GLY A 402 -18.30 20.78 1.83
C GLY A 402 -16.84 20.52 2.22
N LEU A 403 -16.59 19.60 3.16
CA LEU A 403 -15.20 19.32 3.61
C LEU A 403 -14.37 18.59 2.55
N GLN A 404 -15.00 17.73 1.73
CA GLN A 404 -14.27 16.97 0.70
C GLN A 404 -13.51 17.89 -0.26
N GLY A 405 -12.31 17.45 -0.66
CA GLY A 405 -11.42 18.20 -1.56
C GLY A 405 -10.75 19.40 -0.91
N THR A 406 -10.84 19.57 0.41
CA THR A 406 -10.07 20.59 1.12
C THR A 406 -8.63 20.13 1.30
N GLU A 407 -7.69 21.10 1.27
CA GLU A 407 -6.26 20.83 1.42
C GLU A 407 -5.80 21.27 2.82
N LEU A 408 -4.82 20.55 3.39
CA LEU A 408 -4.19 20.96 4.64
C LEU A 408 -3.28 22.17 4.40
N GLU A 409 -3.24 23.09 5.37
CA GLU A 409 -2.25 24.15 5.35
C GLU A 409 -0.86 23.57 5.62
N ARG A 410 0.13 23.90 4.79
CA ARG A 410 1.53 23.47 4.95
C ARG A 410 2.09 23.94 6.30
N ALA A 411 2.78 23.05 7.02
CA ALA A 411 3.49 23.41 8.25
C ALA A 411 4.75 24.26 7.96
N GLY A 412 5.30 24.85 8.99
CA GLY A 412 6.59 25.55 8.89
C GLY A 412 7.81 24.64 8.90
N THR A 413 7.64 23.39 9.34
CA THR A 413 8.68 22.38 9.52
C THR A 413 8.36 21.14 8.72
N ALA A 414 9.35 20.59 8.01
CA ALA A 414 9.32 19.27 7.39
C ALA A 414 10.23 18.30 8.15
N ILE A 415 9.72 17.12 8.47
CA ILE A 415 10.50 15.97 8.92
C ILE A 415 10.73 15.10 7.68
N LEU A 416 12.00 14.96 7.27
CA LEU A 416 12.31 14.29 6.01
C LEU A 416 12.37 12.78 6.19
N PHE A 417 11.54 12.06 5.42
CA PHE A 417 11.52 10.62 5.35
C PHE A 417 12.29 10.10 4.14
N SER A 418 13.13 9.08 4.35
CA SER A 418 13.90 8.41 3.30
C SER A 418 13.69 6.90 3.37
N ALA A 419 13.02 6.32 2.37
CA ALA A 419 12.86 4.86 2.28
C ALA A 419 14.22 4.13 2.22
N GLU A 420 15.22 4.72 1.59
CA GLU A 420 16.57 4.13 1.53
C GLU A 420 17.26 4.12 2.90
N SER A 421 17.09 5.19 3.71
CA SER A 421 17.58 5.21 5.08
C SER A 421 16.83 4.23 5.97
N GLU A 422 15.51 4.07 5.78
CA GLU A 422 14.71 3.06 6.47
C GLU A 422 15.23 1.65 6.16
N TRP A 423 15.49 1.35 4.88
CA TRP A 423 16.08 0.06 4.50
C TRP A 423 17.51 -0.13 5.03
N ALA A 424 18.34 0.91 4.99
CA ALA A 424 19.69 0.87 5.52
C ALA A 424 19.70 0.59 7.02
N THR A 425 18.74 1.13 7.78
CA THR A 425 18.64 0.88 9.24
C THR A 425 18.22 -0.56 9.60
N ARG A 426 17.77 -1.36 8.62
CA ARG A 426 17.48 -2.80 8.80
C ARG A 426 18.73 -3.69 8.69
N SER A 427 19.87 -3.12 8.33
CA SER A 427 21.14 -3.88 8.21
C SER A 427 21.58 -4.43 9.58
N GLU A 428 22.01 -5.69 9.60
CA GLU A 428 22.58 -6.35 10.80
C GLU A 428 23.99 -5.85 11.15
N THR A 429 24.57 -4.96 10.31
CA THR A 429 25.98 -4.50 10.45
C THR A 429 26.11 -3.07 10.96
N LEU A 430 25.05 -2.52 11.55
CA LEU A 430 25.04 -1.16 12.08
C LEU A 430 25.75 -1.05 13.44
N PRO A 431 26.20 0.16 13.83
CA PRO A 431 26.74 0.41 15.18
C PRO A 431 25.73 0.08 16.30
N SER A 432 24.44 0.10 16.03
CA SER A 432 23.38 -0.28 16.93
C SER A 432 22.17 -0.83 16.15
N MET A 433 21.66 -1.98 16.60
CA MET A 433 20.40 -2.56 16.11
C MET A 433 19.16 -1.77 16.59
N LYS A 434 19.33 -0.72 17.37
CA LYS A 434 18.26 0.17 17.81
C LYS A 434 18.02 1.36 16.86
N LEU A 435 18.89 1.56 15.89
CA LEU A 435 18.68 2.56 14.86
C LEU A 435 17.50 2.13 13.98
N ASN A 436 16.52 3.01 13.86
CA ASN A 436 15.36 2.80 13.00
C ASN A 436 14.87 4.16 12.52
N HIS A 437 15.01 4.42 11.23
CA HIS A 437 14.69 5.71 10.65
C HIS A 437 13.21 6.08 10.82
N TRP A 438 12.29 5.14 10.58
CA TRP A 438 10.85 5.40 10.70
C TRP A 438 10.42 5.69 12.15
N HIS A 439 10.99 4.99 13.13
CA HIS A 439 10.72 5.26 14.54
C HIS A 439 11.23 6.65 14.94
N ASP A 440 12.41 7.07 14.46
CA ASP A 440 12.95 8.39 14.77
C ASP A 440 12.12 9.51 14.10
N VAL A 441 11.62 9.29 12.88
CA VAL A 441 10.65 10.19 12.23
C VAL A 441 9.40 10.38 13.12
N ARG A 442 8.84 9.28 13.64
CA ARG A 442 7.68 9.31 14.53
C ARG A 442 7.96 9.99 15.85
N ASP A 443 9.13 9.78 16.46
CA ASP A 443 9.49 10.38 17.72
C ASP A 443 9.66 11.90 17.57
N TRP A 444 10.26 12.37 16.46
CA TRP A 444 10.29 13.78 16.12
C TRP A 444 8.88 14.36 15.91
N TYR A 445 8.04 13.66 15.16
CA TYR A 445 6.66 14.08 14.91
C TYR A 445 5.84 14.18 16.20
N ARG A 446 5.95 13.19 17.08
CA ARG A 446 5.36 13.21 18.43
C ARG A 446 5.82 14.41 19.23
N GLY A 447 7.12 14.72 19.21
CA GLY A 447 7.67 15.89 19.88
C GLY A 447 7.03 17.20 19.44
N PHE A 448 6.75 17.37 18.14
CA PHE A 448 6.01 18.53 17.62
C PHE A 448 4.56 18.54 18.11
N LEU A 449 3.85 17.41 18.04
CA LEU A 449 2.48 17.31 18.54
C LEU A 449 2.38 17.65 20.03
N ASP A 450 3.26 17.10 20.85
CA ASP A 450 3.29 17.35 22.31
C ASP A 450 3.56 18.82 22.62
N ALA A 451 4.30 19.52 21.77
CA ALA A 451 4.52 20.96 21.85
C ALA A 451 3.35 21.80 21.30
N GLY A 452 2.30 21.18 20.77
CA GLY A 452 1.18 21.89 20.11
C GLY A 452 1.57 22.53 18.78
N LEU A 453 2.60 22.00 18.12
CA LEU A 453 3.11 22.48 16.83
C LEU A 453 2.78 21.48 15.72
N ARG A 454 2.64 21.99 14.50
CA ARG A 454 2.51 21.13 13.30
C ARG A 454 3.86 20.93 12.63
N ALA A 455 4.09 19.73 12.16
CA ALA A 455 5.15 19.37 11.21
C ALA A 455 4.54 18.49 10.10
N ASP A 456 5.06 18.60 8.91
CA ASP A 456 4.73 17.68 7.81
C ASP A 456 5.81 16.60 7.72
N VAL A 457 5.45 15.40 7.33
CA VAL A 457 6.41 14.33 7.03
C VAL A 457 6.55 14.24 5.52
N VAL A 458 7.73 14.59 5.01
CA VAL A 458 7.94 14.82 3.58
C VAL A 458 9.00 13.86 3.04
N PRO A 459 8.73 13.14 1.92
CA PRO A 459 9.77 12.34 1.29
C PRO A 459 11.00 13.18 0.93
N LEU A 460 12.19 12.68 1.26
CA LEU A 460 13.47 13.36 0.95
C LEU A 460 13.60 13.71 -0.55
N ALA A 461 13.02 12.89 -1.41
CA ALA A 461 13.03 13.09 -2.87
C ALA A 461 12.13 14.24 -3.35
N TYR A 462 11.19 14.71 -2.52
CA TYR A 462 10.24 15.76 -2.90
C TYR A 462 10.82 17.16 -2.72
N ASP A 463 10.06 18.20 -3.11
CA ASP A 463 10.44 19.59 -2.88
C ASP A 463 10.05 20.05 -1.48
N TRP A 464 11.03 20.32 -0.65
CA TRP A 464 10.89 20.84 0.71
C TRP A 464 11.51 22.24 0.87
N THR A 465 11.85 22.92 -0.22
CA THR A 465 12.50 24.24 -0.17
C THR A 465 11.59 25.35 0.39
N GLY A 466 10.28 25.15 0.38
CA GLY A 466 9.31 26.10 0.92
C GLY A 466 9.14 26.07 2.44
N TYR A 467 9.77 25.13 3.15
CA TYR A 467 9.75 25.06 4.61
C TYR A 467 10.77 26.03 5.24
N LYS A 468 10.59 26.36 6.52
CA LYS A 468 11.55 27.15 7.30
C LYS A 468 12.59 26.29 8.00
N THR A 469 12.17 25.11 8.40
CA THR A 469 12.98 24.12 9.11
C THR A 469 12.83 22.75 8.43
N ILE A 470 13.94 22.05 8.29
CA ILE A 470 13.94 20.60 7.95
C ILE A 470 14.61 19.83 9.07
N VAL A 471 14.07 18.66 9.37
CA VAL A 471 14.62 17.68 10.32
C VAL A 471 15.03 16.43 9.56
N LEU A 472 16.19 15.91 9.87
CA LEU A 472 16.83 14.76 9.22
C LEU A 472 17.00 13.59 10.22
N PRO A 473 15.93 12.90 10.64
CA PRO A 473 16.03 11.84 11.65
C PRO A 473 16.82 10.65 11.11
N THR A 474 17.94 10.28 11.74
CA THR A 474 18.73 9.06 11.40
C THR A 474 18.85 8.77 9.90
N VAL A 475 19.12 9.81 9.09
CA VAL A 475 19.32 9.66 7.65
C VAL A 475 20.71 9.06 7.40
N LEU A 476 20.74 7.79 6.95
CA LEU A 476 21.99 7.05 6.71
C LEU A 476 22.41 7.04 5.24
N SER A 477 21.48 7.25 4.32
CA SER A 477 21.73 7.23 2.87
C SER A 477 21.33 8.57 2.26
N LEU A 478 22.28 9.27 1.70
CA LEU A 478 22.10 10.52 0.95
C LEU A 478 22.87 10.44 -0.36
N SER A 479 22.25 10.89 -1.43
CA SER A 479 23.00 11.15 -2.68
C SER A 479 23.81 12.44 -2.58
N ASP A 480 24.78 12.62 -3.46
CA ASP A 480 25.51 13.90 -3.57
C ASP A 480 24.56 15.07 -3.87
N GLU A 481 23.50 14.82 -4.66
CA GLU A 481 22.45 15.80 -4.95
C GLU A 481 21.68 16.19 -3.68
N ASP A 482 21.29 15.23 -2.83
CA ASP A 482 20.61 15.51 -1.57
C ASP A 482 21.48 16.34 -0.63
N VAL A 483 22.77 16.02 -0.53
CA VAL A 483 23.75 16.78 0.27
C VAL A 483 23.84 18.24 -0.22
N LEU A 484 23.87 18.44 -1.53
CA LEU A 484 23.92 19.79 -2.12
C LEU A 484 22.61 20.53 -1.86
N ARG A 485 21.44 19.91 -2.02
CA ARG A 485 20.13 20.51 -1.73
C ARG A 485 20.01 20.94 -0.28
N ILE A 486 20.45 20.10 0.67
CA ILE A 486 20.45 20.42 2.12
C ILE A 486 21.39 21.60 2.40
N ALA A 487 22.58 21.59 1.82
CA ALA A 487 23.55 22.67 1.99
C ALA A 487 23.04 24.00 1.42
N ASP A 488 22.39 23.99 0.28
CA ASP A 488 21.84 25.20 -0.34
C ASP A 488 20.62 25.72 0.44
N PHE A 489 19.78 24.85 0.99
CA PHE A 489 18.71 25.23 1.89
C PHE A 489 19.24 25.97 3.14
N ALA A 490 20.29 25.42 3.76
CA ALA A 490 20.92 26.07 4.92
C ALA A 490 21.56 27.43 4.56
N LYS A 491 22.24 27.53 3.41
CA LYS A 491 22.79 28.79 2.90
C LYS A 491 21.73 29.84 2.61
N ALA A 492 20.55 29.42 2.15
CA ALA A 492 19.41 30.30 1.92
C ALA A 492 18.73 30.80 3.21
N GLY A 493 19.20 30.37 4.38
CA GLY A 493 18.70 30.79 5.69
C GLY A 493 17.69 29.81 6.33
N GLY A 494 17.51 28.61 5.74
CA GLY A 494 16.73 27.56 6.34
C GLY A 494 17.42 26.91 7.54
N THR A 495 16.66 26.46 8.52
CA THR A 495 17.17 25.71 9.67
C THR A 495 17.22 24.22 9.35
N VAL A 496 18.36 23.59 9.63
CA VAL A 496 18.55 22.13 9.50
C VAL A 496 18.80 21.55 10.88
N ASP A 497 17.99 20.58 11.30
CA ASP A 497 18.14 19.83 12.55
C ASP A 497 18.31 18.33 12.26
N ARG A 498 18.84 17.54 13.25
CA ARG A 498 19.13 16.12 13.08
C ARG A 498 19.07 15.33 14.41
#